data_41401b522d416b3707456e0cc697ce26
#
_entry.id   41401b522d416b3707456e0cc697ce26
#
_cell.length_a   1.000
_cell.length_b   1.000
_cell.length_c   1.000
_cell.angle_alpha   90.00
_cell.angle_beta   90.00
_cell.angle_gamma   90.00
#
_symmetry.space_group_name_H-M   'P 1'
#
loop_
_entity.id
_entity.type
_entity.pdbx_description
1 polymer ?
#
loop_
_entity_poly.entity_id
_entity_poly.type
_entity_poly.pdbx_seq_one_letter_code
_entity_poly.pdbx_strand_id
1 'polypeptide(L)'
;YINQRYLSVRLQLSETEGLQIPASSLVQKDVYKVPAEYLTKGSNSSDDNQVNVLSENKRGEEILTQVTVTRYRTEGDNVLITSDQLKAGDKISDVEKAKTYTLKETSVLQGVYVVNRGYAEFKPVTILERTEDYCIISPDDSDVEIYDRVILNSDTIQENQVIY
;
A
#
# COMPACT_ATOMS: atom_id res chain seq x y z
N TYR A 1 2.10 60.13 -20.53
CA TYR A 1 3.16 59.07 -20.47
C TYR A 1 2.50 57.81 -19.94
N ILE A 2 2.24 56.86 -20.85
CA ILE A 2 1.74 55.53 -20.50
C ILE A 2 2.97 54.68 -20.17
N ASN A 3 3.23 54.46 -18.89
CA ASN A 3 4.19 53.47 -18.44
C ASN A 3 3.61 52.08 -18.67
N GLN A 4 3.89 51.49 -19.78
CA GLN A 4 3.61 50.07 -19.98
C GLN A 4 4.53 49.27 -19.07
N ARG A 5 3.98 48.71 -18.00
CA ARG A 5 4.68 47.74 -17.17
C ARG A 5 4.54 46.39 -17.86
N TYR A 6 5.59 45.94 -18.46
CA TYR A 6 5.65 44.55 -18.97
C TYR A 6 5.91 43.65 -17.79
N LEU A 7 4.98 42.72 -17.52
CA LEU A 7 5.16 41.64 -16.58
C LEU A 7 5.63 40.42 -17.37
N SER A 8 6.89 40.00 -17.20
CA SER A 8 7.36 38.74 -17.75
C SER A 8 6.89 37.63 -16.84
N VAL A 9 5.92 36.87 -17.29
CA VAL A 9 5.46 35.66 -16.61
C VAL A 9 6.15 34.46 -17.28
N ARG A 10 6.98 33.76 -16.54
CA ARG A 10 7.53 32.48 -16.98
C ARG A 10 6.63 31.37 -16.41
N LEU A 11 5.82 30.79 -17.26
CA LEU A 11 5.11 29.56 -16.93
C LEU A 11 6.13 28.41 -16.97
N GLN A 12 6.43 27.85 -15.83
CA GLN A 12 7.16 26.59 -15.75
C GLN A 12 6.09 25.50 -15.77
N LEU A 13 5.85 24.95 -16.95
CA LEU A 13 5.03 23.75 -17.08
C LEU A 13 5.90 22.59 -16.62
N SER A 14 5.43 21.86 -15.64
CA SER A 14 6.00 20.56 -15.29
C SER A 14 5.81 19.64 -16.49
N GLU A 15 6.90 19.06 -17.01
CA GLU A 15 6.83 18.07 -18.10
C GLU A 15 6.56 16.66 -17.58
N THR A 16 6.19 16.53 -16.30
CA THR A 16 5.92 15.23 -15.68
C THR A 16 4.59 14.70 -16.20
N GLU A 17 4.67 13.69 -17.04
CA GLU A 17 3.49 12.95 -17.50
C GLU A 17 3.01 11.99 -16.41
N GLY A 18 1.71 12.02 -16.10
CA GLY A 18 1.14 11.16 -15.06
C GLY A 18 -0.34 11.44 -14.82
N LEU A 19 -0.92 10.65 -13.93
CA LEU A 19 -2.28 10.88 -13.45
C LEU A 19 -2.26 11.90 -12.31
N GLN A 20 -3.14 12.88 -12.41
CA GLN A 20 -3.26 13.90 -11.37
C GLN A 20 -4.34 13.48 -10.36
N ILE A 21 -3.97 13.47 -9.07
CA ILE A 21 -4.88 13.19 -7.96
C ILE A 21 -4.84 14.34 -6.94
N PRO A 22 -5.92 14.62 -6.20
CA PRO A 22 -5.89 15.59 -5.12
C PRO A 22 -4.92 15.19 -4.00
N ALA A 23 -4.13 16.13 -3.48
CA ALA A 23 -3.19 15.84 -2.39
C ALA A 23 -3.89 15.35 -1.12
N SER A 24 -5.15 15.79 -0.88
CA SER A 24 -5.99 15.38 0.25
C SER A 24 -6.49 13.94 0.18
N SER A 25 -6.30 13.25 -0.95
CA SER A 25 -6.66 11.83 -1.10
C SER A 25 -5.56 10.87 -0.72
N LEU A 26 -4.32 11.37 -0.55
CA LEU A 26 -3.18 10.54 -0.21
C LEU A 26 -3.27 10.04 1.22
N VAL A 27 -3.08 8.74 1.38
CA VAL A 27 -2.94 8.05 2.66
C VAL A 27 -1.65 7.25 2.71
N GLN A 28 -1.23 6.94 3.92
CA GLN A 28 -0.05 6.14 4.17
C GLN A 28 -0.44 4.90 4.98
N LYS A 29 0.13 3.76 4.62
CA LYS A 29 -0.02 2.52 5.36
C LYS A 29 1.32 1.92 5.71
N ASP A 30 1.41 1.40 6.92
CA ASP A 30 2.56 0.62 7.35
C ASP A 30 2.46 -0.79 6.78
N VAL A 31 3.51 -1.22 6.09
CA VAL A 31 3.59 -2.53 5.44
C VAL A 31 4.88 -3.24 5.80
N TYR A 32 4.85 -4.57 5.80
CA TYR A 32 6.03 -5.42 5.91
C TYR A 32 6.48 -5.86 4.53
N LYS A 33 7.77 -5.81 4.29
CA LYS A 33 8.39 -6.34 3.07
C LYS A 33 8.89 -7.76 3.36
N VAL A 34 8.25 -8.73 2.73
CA VAL A 34 8.44 -10.17 3.00
C VAL A 34 8.78 -10.90 1.71
N PRO A 35 9.75 -11.83 1.70
CA PRO A 35 9.98 -12.66 0.52
C PRO A 35 8.72 -13.45 0.15
N ALA A 36 8.41 -13.50 -1.15
CA ALA A 36 7.18 -14.13 -1.65
C ALA A 36 7.06 -15.62 -1.32
N GLU A 37 8.20 -16.30 -1.08
CA GLU A 37 8.23 -17.71 -0.69
C GLU A 37 7.53 -18.03 0.63
N TYR A 38 7.35 -17.03 1.52
CA TYR A 38 6.66 -17.20 2.80
C TYR A 38 5.15 -16.97 2.73
N LEU A 39 4.63 -16.50 1.59
CA LEU A 39 3.21 -16.37 1.38
C LEU A 39 2.59 -17.69 0.94
N THR A 40 1.54 -18.08 1.62
CA THR A 40 0.72 -19.24 1.27
C THR A 40 -0.67 -18.79 0.87
N LYS A 41 -1.33 -19.55 -0.01
CA LYS A 41 -2.73 -19.31 -0.34
C LYS A 41 -3.61 -19.87 0.77
N GLY A 42 -4.60 -19.08 1.18
CA GLY A 42 -5.60 -19.53 2.15
C GLY A 42 -6.39 -20.72 1.63
N SER A 43 -6.80 -21.59 2.56
CA SER A 43 -7.54 -22.82 2.20
C SER A 43 -8.99 -22.56 1.77
N ASN A 44 -9.55 -21.40 2.06
CA ASN A 44 -10.98 -21.11 1.91
C ASN A 44 -11.35 -20.18 0.75
N SER A 45 -10.39 -19.43 0.21
CA SER A 45 -10.59 -18.61 -0.99
C SER A 45 -9.30 -18.52 -1.79
N SER A 46 -9.42 -18.40 -3.10
CA SER A 46 -8.27 -18.30 -4.02
C SER A 46 -7.47 -17.00 -3.86
N ASP A 47 -8.03 -16.01 -3.17
CA ASP A 47 -7.47 -14.67 -3.07
C ASP A 47 -6.90 -14.35 -1.68
N ASP A 48 -7.20 -15.17 -0.64
CA ASP A 48 -6.66 -14.95 0.69
C ASP A 48 -5.18 -15.34 0.74
N ASN A 49 -4.34 -14.36 1.07
CA ASN A 49 -2.94 -14.59 1.33
C ASN A 49 -2.72 -14.79 2.82
N GLN A 50 -1.88 -15.74 3.18
CA GLN A 50 -1.56 -16.08 4.57
C GLN A 50 -0.06 -16.20 4.76
N VAL A 51 0.38 -15.94 5.98
CA VAL A 51 1.74 -16.25 6.45
C VAL A 51 1.66 -17.13 7.69
N ASN A 52 2.63 -18.01 7.86
CA ASN A 52 2.74 -18.84 9.05
C ASN A 52 3.65 -18.14 10.07
N VAL A 53 3.08 -17.65 11.14
CA VAL A 53 3.84 -17.03 12.25
C VAL A 53 4.28 -18.13 13.20
N LEU A 54 5.58 -18.17 13.47
CA LEU A 54 6.19 -19.07 14.42
C LEU A 54 6.16 -18.43 15.81
N SER A 55 5.50 -19.06 16.75
CA SER A 55 5.45 -18.64 18.15
C SER A 55 5.79 -19.79 19.08
N GLU A 56 6.22 -19.49 20.29
CA GLU A 56 6.45 -20.48 21.33
C GLU A 56 5.26 -20.50 22.30
N ASN A 57 4.78 -21.68 22.63
CA ASN A 57 3.80 -21.83 23.69
C ASN A 57 4.46 -21.72 25.08
N LYS A 58 3.64 -21.73 26.13
CA LYS A 58 4.13 -21.69 27.55
C LYS A 58 5.02 -22.88 27.95
N ARG A 59 5.11 -23.90 27.11
CA ARG A 59 5.95 -25.11 27.33
C ARG A 59 7.24 -25.07 26.50
N GLY A 60 7.49 -24.00 25.72
CA GLY A 60 8.64 -23.88 24.86
C GLY A 60 8.52 -24.66 23.54
N GLU A 61 7.31 -25.11 23.18
CA GLU A 61 7.07 -25.81 21.91
C GLU A 61 6.76 -24.79 20.82
N GLU A 62 7.33 -24.96 19.64
CA GLU A 62 7.06 -24.12 18.48
C GLU A 62 5.71 -24.42 17.87
N ILE A 63 4.86 -23.40 17.78
CA ILE A 63 3.56 -23.43 17.14
C ILE A 63 3.56 -22.55 15.90
N LEU A 64 3.02 -23.07 14.80
CA LEU A 64 2.72 -22.27 13.60
C LEU A 64 1.26 -21.80 13.68
N THR A 65 1.10 -20.48 13.61
CA THR A 65 -0.22 -19.85 13.53
C THR A 65 -0.37 -19.21 12.16
N GLN A 66 -1.41 -19.57 11.43
CA GLN A 66 -1.73 -18.94 10.15
C GLN A 66 -2.39 -17.60 10.39
N VAL A 67 -1.81 -16.57 9.79
CA VAL A 67 -2.30 -15.19 9.85
C VAL A 67 -2.66 -14.73 8.45
N THR A 68 -3.90 -14.27 8.28
CA THR A 68 -4.36 -13.69 7.02
C THR A 68 -3.74 -12.31 6.86
N VAL A 69 -3.23 -12.04 5.66
CA VAL A 69 -2.57 -10.78 5.32
C VAL A 69 -3.17 -10.18 4.06
N THR A 70 -3.24 -8.86 4.02
CA THR A 70 -3.55 -8.14 2.78
C THR A 70 -2.26 -7.96 2.00
N ARG A 71 -2.25 -8.38 0.75
CA ARG A 71 -1.16 -8.22 -0.19
C ARG A 71 -1.42 -6.98 -1.05
N TYR A 72 -0.41 -6.10 -1.17
CA TYR A 72 -0.52 -4.91 -2.03
C TYR A 72 0.29 -5.07 -3.31
N ARG A 73 1.60 -4.96 -3.23
CA ARG A 73 2.49 -4.91 -4.39
C ARG A 73 3.61 -5.93 -4.27
N THR A 74 4.06 -6.44 -5.41
CA THR A 74 5.29 -7.23 -5.49
C THR A 74 6.43 -6.34 -5.95
N GLU A 75 7.55 -6.36 -5.22
CA GLU A 75 8.78 -5.65 -5.53
C GLU A 75 9.94 -6.65 -5.67
N GLY A 76 10.24 -7.05 -6.91
CA GLY A 76 11.19 -8.12 -7.19
C GLY A 76 10.73 -9.43 -6.56
N ASP A 77 11.58 -10.03 -5.71
CA ASP A 77 11.27 -11.28 -5.01
C ASP A 77 10.48 -11.07 -3.69
N ASN A 78 10.16 -9.82 -3.34
CA ASN A 78 9.45 -9.48 -2.12
C ASN A 78 8.03 -9.01 -2.42
N VAL A 79 7.17 -9.16 -1.41
CA VAL A 79 5.79 -8.70 -1.43
C VAL A 79 5.54 -7.78 -0.25
N LEU A 80 4.82 -6.70 -0.49
CA LEU A 80 4.36 -5.79 0.55
C LEU A 80 3.03 -6.29 1.11
N ILE A 81 3.02 -6.56 2.41
CA ILE A 81 1.86 -7.10 3.13
C ILE A 81 1.54 -6.27 4.38
N THR A 82 0.29 -6.32 4.79
CA THR A 82 -0.14 -5.79 6.10
C THR A 82 -1.09 -6.75 6.79
N SER A 83 -1.09 -6.71 8.11
CA SER A 83 -2.09 -7.37 8.96
C SER A 83 -2.03 -6.76 10.37
N ASP A 84 -3.17 -6.61 11.01
CA ASP A 84 -3.26 -6.14 12.40
C ASP A 84 -2.70 -7.15 13.41
N GLN A 85 -2.50 -8.40 12.98
CA GLN A 85 -1.98 -9.48 13.82
C GLN A 85 -0.46 -9.63 13.76
N LEU A 86 0.21 -8.94 12.82
CA LEU A 86 1.66 -8.99 12.66
C LEU A 86 2.35 -7.86 13.42
N LYS A 87 3.52 -8.18 13.98
CA LYS A 87 4.37 -7.21 14.66
C LYS A 87 5.81 -7.31 14.16
N ALA A 88 6.53 -6.19 14.25
CA ALA A 88 7.96 -6.20 14.02
C ALA A 88 8.66 -7.14 15.03
N GLY A 89 9.54 -8.00 14.52
CA GLY A 89 10.21 -9.03 15.29
C GLY A 89 9.53 -10.40 15.23
N ASP A 90 8.29 -10.52 14.75
CA ASP A 90 7.66 -11.82 14.53
C ASP A 90 8.46 -12.65 13.54
N LYS A 91 8.55 -13.94 13.80
CA LYS A 91 9.17 -14.89 12.90
C LYS A 91 8.10 -15.56 12.05
N ILE A 92 8.23 -15.47 10.74
CA ILE A 92 7.42 -16.22 9.80
C ILE A 92 8.23 -17.41 9.26
N SER A 93 7.52 -18.47 8.94
CA SER A 93 8.12 -19.70 8.45
C SER A 93 7.44 -20.18 7.18
N ASP A 94 8.17 -20.93 6.36
CA ASP A 94 7.56 -21.73 5.32
C ASP A 94 6.73 -22.88 5.92
N VAL A 95 5.94 -23.55 5.09
CA VAL A 95 5.02 -24.62 5.54
C VAL A 95 5.79 -25.77 6.18
N GLU A 96 7.01 -26.04 5.75
CA GLU A 96 7.84 -27.15 6.21
C GLU A 96 8.72 -26.80 7.42
N LYS A 97 8.65 -25.55 7.92
CA LYS A 97 9.53 -24.99 8.96
C LYS A 97 11.04 -25.06 8.63
N ALA A 98 11.37 -25.24 7.34
CA ALA A 98 12.75 -25.36 6.89
C ALA A 98 13.47 -24.01 6.88
N LYS A 99 12.72 -22.93 6.65
CA LYS A 99 13.23 -21.56 6.60
C LYS A 99 12.39 -20.64 7.47
N THR A 100 13.05 -19.71 8.13
CA THR A 100 12.41 -18.67 8.92
C THR A 100 12.87 -17.30 8.47
N TYR A 101 11.98 -16.32 8.51
CA TYR A 101 12.24 -14.92 8.22
C TYR A 101 11.71 -14.07 9.37
N THR A 102 12.52 -13.18 9.91
CA THR A 102 12.09 -12.26 10.96
C THR A 102 11.57 -10.99 10.31
N LEU A 103 10.34 -10.60 10.64
CA LEU A 103 9.74 -9.35 10.19
C LEU A 103 10.58 -8.18 10.72
N LYS A 104 11.04 -7.36 9.78
CA LYS A 104 11.75 -6.13 10.08
C LYS A 104 10.76 -5.04 10.46
N GLU A 105 11.27 -3.84 10.72
CA GLU A 105 10.40 -2.66 10.87
C GLU A 105 9.54 -2.44 9.62
N THR A 106 8.38 -1.83 9.83
CA THR A 106 7.47 -1.49 8.75
C THR A 106 8.09 -0.42 7.85
N SER A 107 7.75 -0.47 6.58
CA SER A 107 7.95 0.62 5.62
C SER A 107 6.62 1.29 5.31
N VAL A 108 6.68 2.56 4.90
CA VAL A 108 5.48 3.33 4.57
C VAL A 108 5.15 3.12 3.10
N LEU A 109 3.94 2.65 2.83
CA LEU A 109 3.36 2.55 1.49
C LEU A 109 2.37 3.69 1.28
N GLN A 110 2.59 4.50 0.24
CA GLN A 110 1.68 5.57 -0.15
C GLN A 110 0.61 5.04 -1.09
N GLY A 111 -0.60 5.52 -0.93
CA GLY A 111 -1.73 5.11 -1.76
C GLY A 111 -2.92 6.03 -1.63
N VAL A 112 -4.00 5.64 -2.27
CA VAL A 112 -5.30 6.29 -2.19
C VAL A 112 -6.39 5.24 -1.95
N TYR A 113 -7.50 5.66 -1.38
CA TYR A 113 -8.69 4.83 -1.38
C TYR A 113 -9.55 5.15 -2.61
N VAL A 114 -9.95 4.10 -3.31
CA VAL A 114 -10.91 4.17 -4.42
C VAL A 114 -12.20 3.46 -4.04
N VAL A 115 -13.31 3.90 -4.64
CA VAL A 115 -14.60 3.21 -4.46
C VAL A 115 -14.70 2.08 -5.48
N ASN A 116 -14.58 0.85 -5.02
CA ASN A 116 -14.78 -0.34 -5.83
C ASN A 116 -16.03 -1.09 -5.34
N ARG A 117 -17.05 -1.19 -6.20
CA ARG A 117 -18.34 -1.88 -5.93
C ARG A 117 -19.01 -1.45 -4.61
N GLY A 118 -18.83 -0.18 -4.21
CA GLY A 118 -19.38 0.37 -2.97
C GLY A 118 -18.51 0.17 -1.73
N TYR A 119 -17.31 -0.33 -1.88
CA TYR A 119 -16.32 -0.49 -0.79
C TYR A 119 -15.10 0.38 -1.04
N ALA A 120 -14.45 0.82 0.04
CA ALA A 120 -13.16 1.49 -0.02
C ALA A 120 -12.04 0.45 -0.22
N GLU A 121 -11.34 0.54 -1.33
CA GLU A 121 -10.17 -0.28 -1.67
C GLU A 121 -8.92 0.58 -1.66
N PHE A 122 -7.88 0.15 -0.97
CA PHE A 122 -6.60 0.84 -0.98
C PHE A 122 -5.79 0.45 -2.22
N LYS A 123 -5.40 1.45 -3.00
CA LYS A 123 -4.54 1.28 -4.17
C LYS A 123 -3.21 2.00 -3.96
N PRO A 124 -2.09 1.27 -3.99
CA PRO A 124 -0.76 1.86 -3.94
C PRO A 124 -0.49 2.81 -5.11
N VAL A 125 0.21 3.91 -4.83
CA VAL A 125 0.63 4.87 -5.85
C VAL A 125 2.11 5.20 -5.74
N THR A 126 2.73 5.48 -6.87
CA THR A 126 4.09 6.02 -6.96
C THR A 126 3.99 7.49 -7.34
N ILE A 127 4.41 8.37 -6.43
CA ILE A 127 4.33 9.82 -6.62
C ILE A 127 5.55 10.27 -7.41
N LEU A 128 5.30 10.96 -8.53
CA LEU A 128 6.31 11.59 -9.37
C LEU A 128 6.54 13.04 -8.95
N GLU A 129 5.45 13.76 -8.65
CA GLU A 129 5.50 15.17 -8.24
C GLU A 129 4.38 15.43 -7.22
N ARG A 130 4.66 16.31 -6.26
CA ARG A 130 3.70 16.71 -5.23
C ARG A 130 3.68 18.22 -5.07
N THR A 131 2.47 18.78 -5.08
CA THR A 131 2.17 20.18 -4.72
C THR A 131 1.29 20.21 -3.48
N GLU A 132 0.87 21.40 -3.04
CA GLU A 132 -0.07 21.55 -1.92
C GLU A 132 -1.46 21.00 -2.27
N ASP A 133 -1.90 21.18 -3.51
CA ASP A 133 -3.27 20.88 -3.94
C ASP A 133 -3.40 19.51 -4.59
N TYR A 134 -2.36 19.04 -5.30
CA TYR A 134 -2.40 17.82 -6.07
C TYR A 134 -1.06 17.08 -6.10
N CYS A 135 -1.12 15.81 -6.47
CA CYS A 135 0.02 14.97 -6.76
C CYS A 135 -0.09 14.40 -8.18
N ILE A 136 1.05 14.25 -8.85
CA ILE A 136 1.16 13.51 -10.10
C ILE A 136 1.73 12.14 -9.77
N ILE A 137 1.02 11.10 -10.16
CA ILE A 137 1.39 9.70 -9.92
C ILE A 137 1.75 9.01 -11.23
N SER A 138 2.66 8.04 -11.15
CA SER A 138 3.05 7.21 -12.29
C SER A 138 1.88 6.33 -12.71
N PRO A 139 1.44 6.35 -13.96
CA PRO A 139 0.39 5.45 -14.44
C PRO A 139 0.86 3.99 -14.52
N ASP A 140 2.15 3.76 -14.75
CA ASP A 140 2.72 2.41 -14.91
C ASP A 140 3.02 1.73 -13.57
N ASP A 141 3.38 2.53 -12.55
CA ASP A 141 3.78 2.04 -11.22
C ASP A 141 2.72 2.29 -10.14
N SER A 142 1.50 2.65 -10.53
CA SER A 142 0.37 2.85 -9.63
C SER A 142 -0.78 1.93 -10.02
N ASP A 143 -1.52 1.44 -9.01
CA ASP A 143 -2.66 0.56 -9.25
C ASP A 143 -3.96 1.35 -9.52
N VAL A 144 -3.87 2.68 -9.65
CA VAL A 144 -4.98 3.58 -9.94
C VAL A 144 -5.15 3.75 -11.44
N GLU A 145 -6.36 3.56 -11.92
CA GLU A 145 -6.72 3.69 -13.33
C GLU A 145 -7.48 5.00 -13.61
N ILE A 146 -7.51 5.38 -14.90
CA ILE A 146 -8.34 6.50 -15.35
C ILE A 146 -9.80 6.15 -15.09
N TYR A 147 -10.57 7.09 -14.49
CA TYR A 147 -11.96 6.96 -14.05
C TYR A 147 -12.16 6.26 -12.69
N ASP A 148 -11.12 5.85 -11.99
CA ASP A 148 -11.26 5.45 -10.60
C ASP A 148 -11.83 6.60 -9.76
N ARG A 149 -12.75 6.27 -8.87
CA ARG A 149 -13.35 7.22 -7.94
C ARG A 149 -12.51 7.30 -6.67
N VAL A 150 -11.60 8.27 -6.63
CA VAL A 150 -10.72 8.49 -5.47
C VAL A 150 -11.49 9.17 -4.34
N ILE A 151 -11.34 8.65 -3.13
CA ILE A 151 -11.97 9.20 -1.93
C ILE A 151 -11.09 10.34 -1.40
N LEU A 152 -11.72 11.50 -1.15
CA LEU A 152 -11.06 12.66 -0.55
C LEU A 152 -11.12 12.58 0.98
N ASN A 153 -10.14 13.21 1.64
CA ASN A 153 -10.06 13.27 3.11
C ASN A 153 -10.13 11.87 3.76
N SER A 154 -9.30 10.98 3.25
CA SER A 154 -9.35 9.55 3.53
C SER A 154 -8.78 9.15 4.89
N ASP A 155 -8.36 10.09 5.74
CA ASP A 155 -7.73 9.84 7.05
C ASP A 155 -8.60 9.00 8.01
N THR A 156 -9.93 9.03 7.80
CA THR A 156 -10.90 8.29 8.63
C THR A 156 -11.44 7.04 7.96
N ILE A 157 -11.02 6.76 6.73
CA ILE A 157 -11.52 5.63 5.93
C ILE A 157 -10.72 4.38 6.26
N GLN A 158 -11.44 3.28 6.43
CA GLN A 158 -10.85 1.95 6.60
C GLN A 158 -11.03 1.13 5.32
N GLU A 159 -10.07 0.25 5.06
CA GLU A 159 -10.16 -0.68 3.96
C GLU A 159 -11.37 -1.61 4.11
N ASN A 160 -12.05 -1.89 3.00
CA ASN A 160 -13.33 -2.63 2.96
C ASN A 160 -14.51 -1.93 3.64
N GLN A 161 -14.38 -0.66 4.01
CA GLN A 161 -15.51 0.12 4.51
C GLN A 161 -16.54 0.35 3.39
N VAL A 162 -17.82 0.19 3.72
CA VAL A 162 -18.92 0.51 2.80
C VAL A 162 -19.02 2.02 2.62
N ILE A 163 -19.01 2.47 1.38
CA ILE A 163 -19.13 3.88 0.99
C ILE A 163 -20.51 4.06 0.32
N TYR A 164 -21.32 4.96 0.88
CA TYR A 164 -22.66 5.29 0.40
C TYR A 164 -22.65 6.52 -0.51
#